data_5bf17f2029dce94f16234c2b06aab868
#
_entry.id   5bf17f2029dce94f16234c2b06aab868
#
_cell.length_a   1.000
_cell.length_b   1.000
_cell.length_c   1.000
_cell.angle_alpha   90.00
_cell.angle_beta   90.00
_cell.angle_gamma   90.00
#
_symmetry.space_group_name_H-M   'P 1'
#
loop_
_entity.id
_entity.type
_entity.pdbx_description
1 polymer ?
#
loop_
_entity_poly.entity_id
_entity_poly.type
_entity_poly.pdbx_seq_one_letter_code
_entity_poly.pdbx_strand_id
1 'polypeptide(L)'
;MNKGRYTVLPSEPITLFLIGLRVNKWYKIHKWLPVLLAMPPMLNELLKNKSLGCLSYEMLFKYRGVMIVQYWESNEQLLFYSKMPKHLTAWRRFTKALKQNDAVGFYHETYNSESKQYENIYINMPDFGLSKARNKQVINKETQSAKQRLRAQK
;
A
#
# COMPACT_ATOMS: atom_id res chain seq x y z
N MET A 1 14.53 5.59 -14.43
CA MET A 1 13.36 6.32 -14.97
C MET A 1 12.98 5.67 -16.29
N ASN A 2 11.73 5.23 -16.44
CA ASN A 2 11.23 4.62 -17.69
C ASN A 2 10.70 5.73 -18.57
N LYS A 3 11.40 6.01 -19.69
CA LYS A 3 10.95 7.01 -20.67
C LYS A 3 9.74 6.49 -21.44
N GLY A 4 8.77 7.37 -21.70
CA GLY A 4 7.57 7.02 -22.46
C GLY A 4 6.32 6.84 -21.59
N ARG A 5 5.30 6.24 -22.17
CA ARG A 5 3.97 6.04 -21.55
C ARG A 5 3.72 4.56 -21.35
N TYR A 6 3.37 4.20 -20.11
CA TYR A 6 3.15 2.82 -19.71
C TYR A 6 1.82 2.68 -18.95
N THR A 7 1.28 1.47 -18.94
CA THR A 7 0.11 1.07 -18.17
C THR A 7 0.28 -0.35 -17.66
N VAL A 8 -0.36 -0.67 -16.56
CA VAL A 8 -0.60 -2.04 -16.09
C VAL A 8 -2.03 -2.39 -16.46
N LEU A 9 -2.22 -3.47 -17.20
CA LEU A 9 -3.57 -3.91 -17.56
C LEU A 9 -4.34 -4.41 -16.35
N PRO A 10 -5.63 -4.09 -16.23
CA PRO A 10 -6.48 -4.50 -15.12
C PRO A 10 -6.99 -5.96 -15.30
N SER A 11 -6.07 -6.88 -15.58
CA SER A 11 -6.40 -8.29 -15.87
C SER A 11 -6.72 -9.12 -14.64
N GLU A 12 -6.26 -8.69 -13.47
CA GLU A 12 -6.37 -9.41 -12.21
C GLU A 12 -6.93 -8.49 -11.13
N PRO A 13 -7.66 -9.01 -10.14
CA PRO A 13 -8.11 -8.20 -9.02
C PRO A 13 -6.93 -7.65 -8.21
N ILE A 14 -7.15 -6.58 -7.48
CA ILE A 14 -6.16 -5.97 -6.60
C ILE A 14 -6.81 -5.45 -5.34
N THR A 15 -6.15 -5.62 -4.21
CA THR A 15 -6.55 -4.99 -2.95
C THR A 15 -5.56 -3.90 -2.59
N LEU A 16 -6.08 -2.69 -2.46
CA LEU A 16 -5.31 -1.54 -1.99
C LEU A 16 -5.55 -1.36 -0.50
N PHE A 17 -4.47 -1.32 0.27
CA PHE A 17 -4.51 -1.09 1.71
C PHE A 17 -3.73 0.17 2.05
N LEU A 18 -4.43 1.16 2.58
CA LEU A 18 -3.88 2.40 3.06
C LEU A 18 -3.74 2.32 4.58
N ILE A 19 -2.58 2.59 5.11
CA ILE A 19 -2.35 2.65 6.54
C ILE A 19 -1.54 3.90 6.86
N GLY A 20 -1.97 4.66 7.83
CA GLY A 20 -1.31 5.91 8.15
C GLY A 20 -1.32 6.27 9.62
N LEU A 21 -0.32 7.06 9.95
CA LEU A 21 -0.11 7.62 11.27
C LEU A 21 0.01 9.13 11.15
N ARG A 22 -0.61 9.83 12.09
CA ARG A 22 -0.48 11.28 12.26
C ARG A 22 0.02 11.61 13.66
N VAL A 23 1.02 12.48 13.75
CA VAL A 23 1.48 13.06 15.00
C VAL A 23 0.59 14.27 15.34
N ASN A 24 -0.25 14.13 16.36
CA ASN A 24 -1.14 15.19 16.81
C ASN A 24 -0.43 16.17 17.75
N LYS A 25 0.39 15.65 18.67
CA LYS A 25 1.18 16.42 19.63
C LYS A 25 2.66 16.10 19.45
N TRP A 26 3.31 16.81 18.53
CA TRP A 26 4.67 16.53 18.11
C TRP A 26 5.71 16.70 19.22
N TYR A 27 5.45 17.57 20.19
CA TYR A 27 6.32 17.75 21.36
C TYR A 27 6.34 16.55 22.34
N LYS A 28 5.35 15.64 22.24
CA LYS A 28 5.28 14.39 23.03
C LYS A 28 6.02 13.25 22.32
N ILE A 29 7.31 13.43 22.03
CA ILE A 29 8.13 12.51 21.23
C ILE A 29 8.09 11.09 21.81
N HIS A 30 8.20 10.94 23.13
CA HIS A 30 8.14 9.65 23.82
C HIS A 30 6.83 8.86 23.61
N LYS A 31 5.76 9.54 23.17
CA LYS A 31 4.46 8.90 22.90
C LYS A 31 4.27 8.48 21.45
N TRP A 32 4.80 9.23 20.48
CA TRP A 32 4.58 8.92 19.07
C TRP A 32 5.75 8.18 18.40
N LEU A 33 6.99 8.43 18.85
CA LEU A 33 8.15 7.80 18.24
C LEU A 33 8.16 6.26 18.34
N PRO A 34 7.83 5.64 19.50
CA PRO A 34 7.74 4.19 19.60
C PRO A 34 6.67 3.58 18.66
N VAL A 35 5.58 4.30 18.44
CA VAL A 35 4.50 3.89 17.52
C VAL A 35 4.99 3.92 16.08
N LEU A 36 5.70 4.97 15.69
CA LEU A 36 6.28 5.09 14.34
C LEU A 36 7.33 3.99 14.08
N LEU A 37 8.19 3.73 15.06
CA LEU A 37 9.25 2.72 14.96
C LEU A 37 8.75 1.27 14.99
N ALA A 38 7.49 1.03 15.33
CA ALA A 38 6.89 -0.30 15.28
C ALA A 38 6.56 -0.77 13.84
N MET A 39 6.47 0.14 12.87
CA MET A 39 6.07 -0.19 11.49
C MET A 39 7.19 -0.83 10.64
N PRO A 40 8.45 -0.38 10.66
CA PRO A 40 9.49 -0.92 9.79
C PRO A 40 9.71 -2.43 9.87
N PRO A 41 9.66 -3.10 11.05
CA PRO A 41 9.82 -4.55 11.13
C PRO A 41 8.74 -5.32 10.36
N MET A 42 7.49 -4.85 10.38
CA MET A 42 6.36 -5.47 9.66
C MET A 42 6.51 -5.30 8.14
N LEU A 43 6.92 -4.12 7.69
CA LEU A 43 7.21 -3.89 6.27
C LEU A 43 8.37 -4.73 5.77
N ASN A 44 9.41 -4.89 6.57
CA ASN A 44 10.55 -5.74 6.23
C ASN A 44 10.16 -7.23 6.12
N GLU A 45 9.23 -7.70 6.95
CA GLU A 45 8.67 -9.05 6.82
C GLU A 45 7.93 -9.24 5.50
N LEU A 46 7.09 -8.27 5.10
CA LEU A 46 6.36 -8.30 3.82
C LEU A 46 7.31 -8.28 2.61
N LEU A 47 8.40 -7.51 2.68
CA LEU A 47 9.41 -7.47 1.62
C LEU A 47 10.13 -8.80 1.44
N LYS A 48 10.44 -9.48 2.56
CA LYS A 48 11.17 -10.77 2.56
C LYS A 48 10.29 -11.93 2.13
N ASN A 49 8.98 -11.88 2.41
CA ASN A 49 8.06 -12.99 2.20
C ASN A 49 6.98 -12.62 1.18
N LYS A 50 7.34 -12.66 -0.09
CA LYS A 50 6.39 -12.36 -1.20
C LYS A 50 5.19 -13.29 -1.24
N SER A 51 5.31 -14.52 -0.71
CA SER A 51 4.21 -15.48 -0.60
C SER A 51 3.07 -15.04 0.32
N LEU A 52 3.27 -13.97 1.11
CA LEU A 52 2.22 -13.39 1.94
C LEU A 52 1.20 -12.58 1.12
N GLY A 53 1.48 -12.33 -0.16
CA GLY A 53 0.55 -11.66 -1.07
C GLY A 53 0.67 -10.14 -1.14
N CYS A 54 1.59 -9.52 -0.40
CA CYS A 54 1.91 -8.11 -0.59
C CYS A 54 2.81 -7.95 -1.81
N LEU A 55 2.27 -7.40 -2.88
CA LEU A 55 2.96 -7.24 -4.16
C LEU A 55 3.96 -6.09 -4.14
N SER A 56 3.55 -4.96 -3.59
CA SER A 56 4.41 -3.77 -3.42
C SER A 56 3.85 -2.83 -2.36
N TYR A 57 4.67 -1.88 -1.93
CA TYR A 57 4.18 -0.76 -1.15
C TYR A 57 4.94 0.54 -1.50
N GLU A 58 4.31 1.67 -1.20
CA GLU A 58 4.91 3.00 -1.22
C GLU A 58 4.77 3.64 0.16
N MET A 59 5.85 4.27 0.63
CA MET A 59 5.85 5.03 1.87
C MET A 59 5.88 6.51 1.54
N LEU A 60 4.86 7.24 1.99
CA LEU A 60 4.68 8.65 1.71
C LEU A 60 4.77 9.44 3.02
N PHE A 61 5.71 10.37 3.10
CA PHE A 61 5.84 11.27 4.24
C PHE A 61 4.94 12.48 4.05
N LYS A 62 4.16 12.78 5.09
CA LYS A 62 3.30 13.96 5.18
C LYS A 62 3.86 14.91 6.23
N TYR A 63 3.42 16.18 6.21
CA TYR A 63 3.85 17.21 7.17
C TYR A 63 3.85 16.75 8.64
N ARG A 64 2.88 15.93 9.05
CA ARG A 64 2.77 15.45 10.44
C ARG A 64 2.58 13.94 10.53
N GLY A 65 3.16 13.18 9.63
CA GLY A 65 2.96 11.74 9.66
C GLY A 65 3.48 11.00 8.45
N VAL A 66 3.10 9.75 8.39
CA VAL A 66 3.46 8.84 7.31
C VAL A 66 2.20 8.10 6.84
N MET A 67 2.14 7.84 5.56
CA MET A 67 1.16 6.95 4.95
C MET A 67 1.88 5.88 4.15
N ILE A 68 1.43 4.66 4.28
CA ILE A 68 1.89 3.54 3.48
C ILE A 68 0.72 3.08 2.63
N VAL A 69 0.96 2.98 1.34
CA VAL A 69 0.03 2.44 0.35
C VAL A 69 0.55 1.06 -0.02
N GLN A 70 -0.20 0.02 0.29
CA GLN A 70 0.17 -1.37 -0.01
C GLN A 70 -0.73 -1.93 -1.11
N TYR A 71 -0.13 -2.68 -2.02
CA TYR A 71 -0.82 -3.38 -3.09
C TYR A 71 -0.78 -4.88 -2.79
N TRP A 72 -1.94 -5.48 -2.62
CA TRP A 72 -2.11 -6.88 -2.26
C TRP A 72 -2.75 -7.66 -3.40
N GLU A 73 -2.38 -8.90 -3.51
CA GLU A 73 -2.92 -9.82 -4.51
C GLU A 73 -4.42 -10.06 -4.30
N SER A 74 -4.83 -10.21 -3.02
CA SER A 74 -6.23 -10.32 -2.64
C SER A 74 -6.51 -9.83 -1.21
N ASN A 75 -7.79 -9.59 -0.91
CA ASN A 75 -8.24 -9.26 0.43
C ASN A 75 -8.07 -10.43 1.41
N GLU A 76 -8.23 -11.66 0.93
CA GLU A 76 -8.05 -12.88 1.73
C GLU A 76 -6.62 -12.98 2.26
N GLN A 77 -5.62 -12.69 1.42
CA GLN A 77 -4.21 -12.72 1.81
C GLN A 77 -3.90 -11.60 2.82
N LEU A 78 -4.43 -10.40 2.62
CA LEU A 78 -4.31 -9.30 3.58
C LEU A 78 -4.90 -9.69 4.94
N LEU A 79 -6.12 -10.26 4.95
CA LEU A 79 -6.77 -10.72 6.17
C LEU A 79 -6.04 -11.90 6.83
N PHE A 80 -5.50 -12.82 6.04
CA PHE A 80 -4.67 -13.91 6.54
C PHE A 80 -3.43 -13.37 7.25
N TYR A 81 -2.68 -12.47 6.59
CA TYR A 81 -1.50 -11.81 7.18
C TYR A 81 -1.84 -11.08 8.48
N SER A 82 -2.97 -10.38 8.53
CA SER A 82 -3.40 -9.64 9.72
C SER A 82 -3.61 -10.53 10.95
N LYS A 83 -3.91 -11.81 10.74
CA LYS A 83 -4.12 -12.82 11.79
C LYS A 83 -2.85 -13.59 12.17
N MET A 84 -1.75 -13.41 11.47
CA MET A 84 -0.49 -14.09 11.79
C MET A 84 0.03 -13.70 13.19
N PRO A 85 0.63 -14.65 13.95
CA PRO A 85 1.02 -14.43 15.35
C PRO A 85 1.91 -13.20 15.57
N LYS A 86 2.88 -12.97 14.68
CA LYS A 86 3.76 -11.80 14.75
C LYS A 86 2.99 -10.49 14.56
N HIS A 87 2.12 -10.44 13.54
CA HIS A 87 1.29 -9.28 13.26
C HIS A 87 0.32 -9.01 14.42
N LEU A 88 -0.38 -10.03 14.93
CA LEU A 88 -1.29 -9.91 16.07
C LEU A 88 -0.57 -9.40 17.33
N THR A 89 0.64 -9.88 17.59
CA THR A 89 1.44 -9.42 18.74
C THR A 89 1.82 -7.95 18.59
N ALA A 90 2.30 -7.55 17.40
CA ALA A 90 2.62 -6.17 17.09
C ALA A 90 1.36 -5.28 17.18
N TRP A 91 0.24 -5.74 16.63
CA TRP A 91 -1.04 -5.03 16.67
C TRP A 91 -1.56 -4.82 18.11
N ARG A 92 -1.50 -5.84 18.96
CA ARG A 92 -1.89 -5.73 20.37
C ARG A 92 -1.02 -4.72 21.13
N ARG A 93 0.30 -4.73 20.90
CA ARG A 93 1.21 -3.73 21.49
C ARG A 93 0.88 -2.33 20.98
N PHE A 94 0.65 -2.19 19.70
CA PHE A 94 0.31 -0.93 19.05
C PHE A 94 -1.01 -0.37 19.57
N THR A 95 -2.09 -1.14 19.60
CA THR A 95 -3.39 -0.71 20.12
C THR A 95 -3.34 -0.37 21.60
N LYS A 96 -2.55 -1.12 22.41
CA LYS A 96 -2.28 -0.76 23.81
C LYS A 96 -1.55 0.57 23.93
N ALA A 97 -0.57 0.85 23.08
CA ALA A 97 0.17 2.11 23.07
C ALA A 97 -0.69 3.29 22.60
N LEU A 98 -1.71 3.05 21.78
CA LEU A 98 -2.66 4.08 21.35
C LEU A 98 -3.75 4.36 22.39
N LYS A 99 -4.05 3.40 23.26
CA LYS A 99 -5.06 3.58 24.30
C LYS A 99 -4.69 4.75 25.20
N GLN A 100 -5.54 5.76 25.29
CA GLN A 100 -5.30 7.01 26.02
C GLN A 100 -4.11 7.84 25.51
N ASN A 101 -3.66 7.62 24.27
CA ASN A 101 -2.59 8.36 23.64
C ASN A 101 -3.12 9.29 22.54
N ASP A 102 -3.47 10.50 22.92
CA ASP A 102 -3.95 11.56 22.04
C ASP A 102 -2.84 12.23 21.20
N ALA A 103 -1.59 11.87 21.43
CA ALA A 103 -0.46 12.41 20.67
C ALA A 103 -0.31 11.80 19.29
N VAL A 104 -1.01 10.67 19.02
CA VAL A 104 -0.95 9.93 17.76
C VAL A 104 -2.36 9.65 17.27
N GLY A 105 -2.61 9.92 16.00
CA GLY A 105 -3.74 9.42 15.24
C GLY A 105 -3.31 8.27 14.34
N PHE A 106 -4.17 7.29 14.18
CA PHE A 106 -3.96 6.13 13.32
C PHE A 106 -5.22 5.88 12.49
N TYR A 107 -5.02 5.44 11.26
CA TYR A 107 -6.11 5.01 10.39
C TYR A 107 -5.65 3.92 9.44
N HIS A 108 -6.59 3.13 8.96
CA HIS A 108 -6.40 2.27 7.79
C HIS A 108 -7.69 2.23 6.96
N GLU A 109 -7.52 1.95 5.69
CA GLU A 109 -8.62 1.81 4.74
C GLU A 109 -8.27 0.67 3.78
N THR A 110 -9.25 -0.12 3.39
CA THR A 110 -9.09 -1.23 2.44
C THR A 110 -10.03 -1.03 1.27
N TYR A 111 -9.49 -1.08 0.06
CA TYR A 111 -10.23 -0.96 -1.18
C TYR A 111 -9.99 -2.20 -2.03
N ASN A 112 -11.05 -2.92 -2.36
CA ASN A 112 -10.99 -4.07 -3.24
C ASN A 112 -11.46 -3.65 -4.62
N SER A 113 -10.68 -3.99 -5.63
CA SER A 113 -11.02 -3.74 -7.03
C SER A 113 -10.90 -5.01 -7.84
N GLU A 114 -11.99 -5.38 -8.47
CA GLU A 114 -12.03 -6.50 -9.40
C GLU A 114 -11.26 -6.19 -10.68
N SER A 115 -11.00 -7.23 -11.49
CA SER A 115 -10.44 -7.04 -12.82
C SER A 115 -11.31 -6.09 -13.64
N LYS A 116 -10.68 -5.25 -14.47
CA LYS A 116 -11.34 -4.23 -15.31
C LYS A 116 -12.04 -3.09 -14.54
N GLN A 117 -11.80 -2.97 -13.24
CA GLN A 117 -12.36 -1.89 -12.41
C GLN A 117 -11.34 -0.84 -11.97
N TYR A 118 -10.09 -0.96 -12.42
CA TYR A 118 -9.05 0.04 -12.18
C TYR A 118 -8.27 0.34 -13.46
N GLU A 119 -7.75 1.51 -13.57
CA GLU A 119 -6.86 1.92 -14.66
C GLU A 119 -5.71 2.77 -14.13
N ASN A 120 -4.66 2.86 -14.90
CA ASN A 120 -3.47 3.61 -14.51
C ASN A 120 -2.70 4.06 -15.74
N ILE A 121 -1.91 5.09 -15.58
CA ILE A 121 -0.96 5.58 -16.57
C ILE A 121 0.30 6.09 -15.88
N TYR A 122 1.45 5.76 -16.44
CA TYR A 122 2.77 6.24 -16.00
C TYR A 122 3.47 6.91 -17.16
N ILE A 123 3.90 8.14 -16.97
CA ILE A 123 4.60 8.93 -17.99
C ILE A 123 5.95 9.38 -17.42
N ASN A 124 7.02 8.91 -18.01
CA ASN A 124 8.39 9.24 -17.59
C ASN A 124 8.65 9.01 -16.09
N MET A 125 8.04 7.95 -15.53
CA MET A 125 8.15 7.58 -14.11
C MET A 125 9.07 6.37 -13.91
N PRO A 126 9.79 6.28 -12.78
CA PRO A 126 10.28 4.99 -12.31
C PRO A 126 9.09 4.05 -12.01
N ASP A 127 9.38 2.79 -11.72
CA ASP A 127 8.34 1.90 -11.22
C ASP A 127 7.81 2.41 -9.88
N PHE A 128 6.50 2.61 -9.81
CA PHE A 128 5.81 3.19 -8.66
C PHE A 128 4.43 2.55 -8.50
N GLY A 129 4.06 2.26 -7.25
CA GLY A 129 2.73 1.76 -6.94
C GLY A 129 2.43 0.45 -7.68
N LEU A 130 1.34 0.44 -8.47
CA LEU A 130 0.89 -0.75 -9.18
C LEU A 130 1.91 -1.24 -10.23
N SER A 131 2.71 -0.35 -10.82
CA SER A 131 3.75 -0.78 -11.78
C SER A 131 4.94 -1.48 -11.13
N LYS A 132 5.09 -1.43 -9.81
CA LYS A 132 5.97 -2.32 -9.04
C LYS A 132 5.31 -3.66 -8.74
N ALA A 133 3.99 -3.64 -8.54
CA ALA A 133 3.21 -4.80 -8.16
C ALA A 133 2.96 -5.76 -9.32
N ARG A 134 2.77 -5.22 -10.53
CA ARG A 134 2.36 -5.96 -11.73
C ARG A 134 3.20 -5.56 -12.94
N ASN A 135 3.21 -6.41 -13.96
CA ASN A 135 3.92 -6.13 -15.20
C ASN A 135 3.27 -4.98 -15.97
N LYS A 136 4.07 -3.98 -16.29
CA LYS A 136 3.65 -2.85 -17.13
C LYS A 136 3.95 -3.12 -18.60
N GLN A 137 3.19 -2.46 -19.45
CA GLN A 137 3.41 -2.47 -20.90
C GLN A 137 3.38 -1.05 -21.49
N VAL A 138 3.97 -0.87 -22.64
CA VAL A 138 3.92 0.40 -23.38
C VAL A 138 2.47 0.66 -23.84
N ILE A 139 2.02 1.90 -23.70
CA ILE A 139 0.71 2.30 -24.21
C ILE A 139 0.75 2.31 -25.74
N ASN A 140 -0.19 1.60 -26.35
CA ASN A 140 -0.38 1.47 -27.80
C ASN A 140 -1.72 2.09 -28.23
N LYS A 141 -2.10 1.93 -29.50
CA LYS A 141 -3.35 2.46 -30.06
C LYS A 141 -4.61 1.97 -29.34
N GLU A 142 -4.56 0.78 -28.74
CA GLU A 142 -5.69 0.12 -28.07
C GLU A 142 -5.80 0.51 -26.58
N THR A 143 -4.80 1.18 -26.02
CA THR A 143 -4.71 1.54 -24.59
C THR A 143 -4.50 3.04 -24.35
N GLN A 144 -4.75 3.90 -25.35
CA GLN A 144 -4.52 5.33 -25.24
C GLN A 144 -5.41 6.03 -24.24
N SER A 145 -6.71 5.73 -24.25
CA SER A 145 -7.68 6.33 -23.34
C SER A 145 -7.90 5.48 -22.08
N ALA A 146 -8.37 6.09 -20.99
CA ALA A 146 -8.74 5.38 -19.77
C ALA A 146 -9.80 4.29 -20.04
N LYS A 147 -10.80 4.60 -20.89
CA LYS A 147 -11.83 3.64 -21.30
C LYS A 147 -11.28 2.43 -22.05
N GLN A 148 -10.28 2.64 -22.90
CA GLN A 148 -9.59 1.54 -23.58
C GLN A 148 -8.77 0.70 -22.62
N ARG A 149 -8.04 1.32 -21.68
CA ARG A 149 -7.25 0.60 -20.67
C ARG A 149 -8.11 -0.24 -19.74
N LEU A 150 -9.28 0.24 -19.33
CA LEU A 150 -10.25 -0.53 -18.54
C LEU A 150 -10.75 -1.78 -19.28
N ARG A 151 -10.88 -1.73 -20.61
CA ARG A 151 -11.38 -2.83 -21.44
C ARG A 151 -10.30 -3.75 -21.96
N ALA A 152 -9.05 -3.31 -21.94
CA ALA A 152 -7.93 -4.08 -22.47
C ALA A 152 -7.74 -5.38 -21.70
N GLN A 153 -7.48 -6.46 -22.43
CA GLN A 153 -7.12 -7.77 -21.90
C GLN A 153 -5.67 -8.08 -22.27
N LYS A 154 -5.03 -8.94 -21.49
CA LYS A 154 -3.78 -9.56 -21.90
C LYS A 154 -4.01 -10.47 -23.10
#